data_9fd6326d4bf5a137ca8c268576f02ae8
#
_entry.id   9fd6326d4bf5a137ca8c268576f02ae8
#
_cell.length_a   1.000
_cell.length_b   1.000
_cell.length_c   1.000
_cell.angle_alpha   90.00
_cell.angle_beta   90.00
_cell.angle_gamma   90.00
#
_symmetry.space_group_name_H-M   'P 1'
#
loop_
_entity.id
_entity.type
_entity.pdbx_description
1 polymer ?
#
loop_
_entity_poly.entity_id
_entity_poly.type
_entity_poly.pdbx_seq_one_letter_code
_entity_poly.pdbx_strand_id
1 'polypeptide(L)'
;METSKIRILLVEDNKDFAKLVQVYLQRFQKNLFEVIWKENHTDAMKELENDAEIDIVLMDYFLPGKNGLEITKDIKGKRISVPIVFLTVNKDFDLALDVMKLGVDDYLVKEEISSPILPKTVLNIVEKYRLQRQKIELEISQQRLKAIHQTLAGVIHDFEFPLAEMFDIAEEFKRHPNSEAHKNYIKIIDENVHRIMSKLDKLKSLKVDKTIKYIKDIKMLDLS
;
A
#
# COMPACT_ATOMS: atom_id res chain seq x y z
N MET A 1 11.83 -11.21 -18.55
CA MET A 1 11.27 -10.22 -17.62
C MET A 1 11.90 -8.89 -17.96
N GLU A 2 11.15 -7.94 -18.51
CA GLU A 2 11.64 -6.57 -18.65
C GLU A 2 11.86 -6.03 -17.22
N THR A 3 13.10 -5.82 -16.86
CA THR A 3 13.45 -5.13 -15.63
C THR A 3 12.97 -3.69 -15.77
N SER A 4 11.92 -3.33 -15.06
CA SER A 4 11.46 -1.93 -15.02
C SER A 4 12.63 -1.05 -14.62
N LYS A 5 12.84 0.04 -15.36
CA LYS A 5 13.90 1.00 -15.04
C LYS A 5 13.68 1.56 -13.63
N ILE A 6 14.79 1.82 -12.95
CA ILE A 6 14.77 2.51 -11.66
C ILE A 6 14.86 4.00 -11.93
N ARG A 7 13.85 4.74 -11.53
CA ARG A 7 13.75 6.20 -11.70
C ARG A 7 14.32 6.92 -10.49
N ILE A 8 15.38 7.66 -10.71
CA ILE A 8 16.18 8.35 -9.70
C ILE A 8 15.98 9.85 -9.86
N LEU A 9 15.47 10.51 -8.83
CA LEU A 9 15.53 11.96 -8.75
C LEU A 9 16.87 12.38 -8.12
N LEU A 10 17.72 13.00 -8.87
CA LEU A 10 18.98 13.57 -8.40
C LEU A 10 18.81 15.06 -8.16
N VAL A 11 19.02 15.51 -6.92
CA VAL A 11 18.98 16.93 -6.54
C VAL A 11 20.40 17.37 -6.18
N GLU A 12 21.00 18.14 -7.05
CA GLU A 12 22.43 18.52 -7.00
C GLU A 12 22.65 19.81 -7.77
N ASP A 13 23.24 20.82 -7.16
CA ASP A 13 23.51 22.11 -7.79
C ASP A 13 24.81 22.11 -8.62
N ASN A 14 25.73 21.20 -8.32
CA ASN A 14 26.97 21.01 -9.08
C ASN A 14 26.74 20.12 -10.29
N LYS A 15 26.75 20.75 -11.49
CA LYS A 15 26.56 20.07 -12.80
C LYS A 15 27.59 18.96 -13.07
N ASP A 16 28.83 19.16 -12.67
CA ASP A 16 29.89 18.20 -12.95
C ASP A 16 29.74 16.96 -12.06
N PHE A 17 29.36 17.14 -10.80
CA PHE A 17 29.06 16.04 -9.91
C PHE A 17 27.78 15.28 -10.35
N ALA A 18 26.75 16.00 -10.77
CA ALA A 18 25.54 15.38 -11.33
C ALA A 18 25.85 14.50 -12.55
N LYS A 19 26.70 14.96 -13.46
CA LYS A 19 27.19 14.15 -14.60
C LYS A 19 27.98 12.92 -14.13
N LEU A 20 28.84 13.07 -13.11
CA LEU A 20 29.62 11.97 -12.55
C LEU A 20 28.70 10.87 -12.00
N VAL A 21 27.68 11.23 -11.25
CA VAL A 21 26.64 10.30 -10.72
C VAL A 21 25.97 9.56 -11.88
N GLN A 22 25.53 10.26 -12.92
CA GLN A 22 24.93 9.65 -14.11
C GLN A 22 25.88 8.65 -14.81
N VAL A 23 27.14 9.01 -14.94
CA VAL A 23 28.17 8.13 -15.55
C VAL A 23 28.37 6.87 -14.72
N TYR A 24 28.44 6.96 -13.39
CA TYR A 24 28.59 5.78 -12.53
C TYR A 24 27.40 4.83 -12.63
N LEU A 25 26.17 5.36 -12.63
CA LEU A 25 24.95 4.57 -12.80
C LEU A 25 24.90 3.89 -14.17
N GLN A 26 25.18 4.61 -15.24
CA GLN A 26 25.18 4.07 -16.60
C GLN A 26 26.26 3.01 -16.86
N ARG A 27 27.46 3.17 -16.26
CA ARG A 27 28.57 2.20 -16.38
C ARG A 27 28.29 0.89 -15.67
N PHE A 28 27.54 0.93 -14.58
CA PHE A 28 27.22 -0.27 -13.81
C PHE A 28 26.29 -1.22 -14.59
N GLN A 29 25.21 -0.68 -15.14
CA GLN A 29 24.28 -1.43 -15.99
C GLN A 29 23.55 -0.48 -16.93
N LYS A 30 23.78 -0.67 -18.23
CA LYS A 30 23.16 0.15 -19.27
C LYS A 30 21.64 -0.01 -19.24
N ASN A 31 20.91 1.11 -19.29
CA ASN A 31 19.44 1.17 -19.32
C ASN A 31 18.70 0.72 -18.04
N LEU A 32 19.39 0.40 -16.94
CA LEU A 32 18.71 0.05 -15.68
C LEU A 32 18.22 1.30 -14.95
N PHE A 33 18.97 2.40 -15.01
CA PHE A 33 18.67 3.62 -14.29
C PHE A 33 18.21 4.73 -15.24
N GLU A 34 17.19 5.44 -14.84
CA GLU A 34 16.73 6.70 -15.44
C GLU A 34 16.93 7.81 -14.43
N VAL A 35 17.79 8.79 -14.74
CA VAL A 35 18.14 9.87 -13.82
C VAL A 35 17.47 11.16 -14.25
N ILE A 36 16.59 11.68 -13.39
CA ILE A 36 15.94 12.98 -13.50
C ILE A 36 16.73 13.94 -12.61
N TRP A 37 17.47 14.86 -13.22
CA TRP A 37 18.30 15.80 -12.49
C TRP A 37 17.62 17.14 -12.31
N LYS A 38 17.67 17.67 -11.08
CA LYS A 38 17.21 19.01 -10.70
C LYS A 38 18.33 19.74 -9.93
N GLU A 39 18.50 21.02 -10.24
CA GLU A 39 19.55 21.84 -9.63
C GLU A 39 19.13 22.42 -8.26
N ASN A 40 17.84 22.41 -7.95
CA ASN A 40 17.31 23.09 -6.77
C ASN A 40 16.12 22.37 -6.16
N HIS A 41 15.82 22.74 -4.92
CA HIS A 41 14.71 22.23 -4.14
C HIS A 41 13.34 22.42 -4.83
N THR A 42 13.08 23.62 -5.36
CA THR A 42 11.74 23.96 -5.88
C THR A 42 11.34 23.07 -7.05
N ASP A 43 12.28 22.82 -7.97
CA ASP A 43 12.03 21.97 -9.13
C ASP A 43 12.01 20.47 -8.76
N ALA A 44 12.82 20.07 -7.76
CA ALA A 44 12.76 18.72 -7.22
C ALA A 44 11.40 18.43 -6.56
N MET A 45 10.85 19.36 -5.79
CA MET A 45 9.53 19.19 -5.16
C MET A 45 8.39 19.11 -6.19
N LYS A 46 8.45 19.95 -7.24
CA LYS A 46 7.47 19.87 -8.35
C LYS A 46 7.51 18.51 -9.04
N GLU A 47 8.73 17.98 -9.27
CA GLU A 47 8.87 16.67 -9.88
C GLU A 47 8.26 15.56 -9.01
N LEU A 48 8.55 15.55 -7.71
CA LEU A 48 7.98 14.58 -6.76
C LEU A 48 6.45 14.67 -6.62
N GLU A 49 5.87 15.84 -6.82
CA GLU A 49 4.42 16.04 -6.79
C GLU A 49 3.73 15.57 -8.08
N ASN A 50 4.39 15.74 -9.21
CA ASN A 50 3.86 15.41 -10.53
C ASN A 50 4.11 13.98 -10.94
N ASP A 51 5.17 13.35 -10.40
CA ASP A 51 5.63 12.03 -10.79
C ASP A 51 5.68 11.07 -9.58
N ALA A 52 4.65 10.24 -9.47
CA ALA A 52 4.54 9.22 -8.43
C ALA A 52 5.45 7.98 -8.68
N GLU A 53 6.13 7.91 -9.83
CA GLU A 53 6.95 6.76 -10.23
C GLU A 53 8.43 6.89 -9.87
N ILE A 54 8.83 7.94 -9.12
CA ILE A 54 10.20 8.06 -8.63
C ILE A 54 10.46 6.98 -7.58
N ASP A 55 11.46 6.15 -7.84
CA ASP A 55 11.84 5.04 -6.97
C ASP A 55 12.75 5.46 -5.82
N ILE A 56 13.60 6.49 -6.01
CA ILE A 56 14.58 6.96 -5.02
C ILE A 56 15.00 8.41 -5.29
N VAL A 57 15.29 9.13 -4.22
CA VAL A 57 15.87 10.48 -4.27
C VAL A 57 17.33 10.43 -3.82
N LEU A 58 18.24 10.88 -4.67
CA LEU A 58 19.63 11.17 -4.32
C LEU A 58 19.72 12.68 -4.14
N MET A 59 20.09 13.16 -2.96
CA MET A 59 20.04 14.57 -2.62
C MET A 59 21.36 15.07 -2.03
N ASP A 60 21.89 16.12 -2.62
CA ASP A 60 22.98 16.84 -1.95
C ASP A 60 22.49 17.38 -0.62
N TYR A 61 23.30 17.21 0.40
CA TYR A 61 23.02 17.79 1.71
C TYR A 61 23.14 19.31 1.71
N PHE A 62 24.10 19.88 0.97
CA PHE A 62 24.41 21.30 0.92
C PHE A 62 23.84 21.96 -0.34
N LEU A 63 22.55 22.13 -0.41
CA LEU A 63 21.91 22.85 -1.50
C LEU A 63 21.75 24.34 -1.19
N PRO A 64 21.84 25.23 -2.18
CA PRO A 64 21.58 26.66 -1.98
C PRO A 64 20.16 26.93 -1.50
N GLY A 65 20.03 27.73 -0.46
CA GLY A 65 18.77 28.20 0.10
C GLY A 65 18.14 27.29 1.15
N LYS A 66 17.99 26.01 0.91
CA LYS A 66 17.53 25.02 1.89
C LYS A 66 18.49 23.83 1.94
N ASN A 67 18.82 23.39 3.14
CA ASN A 67 19.61 22.19 3.30
C ASN A 67 18.77 20.91 3.08
N GLY A 68 19.45 19.78 2.84
CA GLY A 68 18.80 18.51 2.57
C GLY A 68 17.84 18.04 3.67
N LEU A 69 18.10 18.39 4.95
CA LEU A 69 17.21 18.06 6.07
C LEU A 69 15.88 18.79 5.99
N GLU A 70 15.89 20.07 5.64
CA GLU A 70 14.67 20.86 5.46
C GLU A 70 13.83 20.33 4.30
N ILE A 71 14.50 19.99 3.20
CA ILE A 71 13.84 19.39 2.03
C ILE A 71 13.21 18.03 2.39
N THR A 72 13.92 17.21 3.16
CA THR A 72 13.38 15.92 3.63
C THR A 72 12.15 16.10 4.51
N LYS A 73 12.13 17.12 5.38
CA LYS A 73 10.92 17.45 6.18
C LYS A 73 9.76 17.87 5.29
N ASP A 74 10.01 18.66 4.25
CA ASP A 74 8.99 19.07 3.29
C ASP A 74 8.41 17.87 2.54
N ILE A 75 9.25 16.95 2.05
CA ILE A 75 8.84 15.70 1.37
C ILE A 75 7.95 14.86 2.29
N LYS A 76 8.38 14.63 3.54
CA LYS A 76 7.62 13.85 4.52
C LYS A 76 6.34 14.55 4.95
N GLY A 77 6.35 15.88 5.10
CA GLY A 77 5.16 16.67 5.41
C GLY A 77 4.05 16.54 4.36
N LYS A 78 4.42 16.32 3.11
CA LYS A 78 3.50 16.06 1.98
C LYS A 78 3.08 14.58 1.85
N ARG A 79 3.51 13.71 2.78
CA ARG A 79 3.23 12.26 2.78
C ARG A 79 3.74 11.53 1.53
N ILE A 80 4.78 12.06 0.89
CA ILE A 80 5.46 11.41 -0.23
C ILE A 80 6.34 10.30 0.36
N SER A 81 6.04 9.05 0.01
CA SER A 81 6.78 7.87 0.50
C SER A 81 7.78 7.42 -0.55
N VAL A 82 8.96 8.04 -0.52
CA VAL A 82 10.10 7.71 -1.39
C VAL A 82 11.35 7.59 -0.53
N PRO A 83 12.25 6.61 -0.76
CA PRO A 83 13.53 6.53 -0.07
C PRO A 83 14.44 7.71 -0.47
N ILE A 84 15.18 8.21 0.51
CA ILE A 84 16.09 9.35 0.33
C ILE A 84 17.48 8.94 0.76
N VAL A 85 18.46 9.18 -0.10
CA VAL A 85 19.89 9.01 0.17
C VAL A 85 20.58 10.36 0.04
N PHE A 86 21.30 10.75 1.08
CA PHE A 86 22.10 11.94 1.02
C PHE A 86 23.46 11.71 0.38
N LEU A 87 23.86 12.71 -0.43
CA LEU A 87 25.21 12.85 -0.95
C LEU A 87 25.87 14.01 -0.21
N THR A 88 26.97 13.77 0.48
CA THR A 88 27.65 14.78 1.29
C THR A 88 29.14 14.80 1.10
N VAL A 89 29.76 15.96 1.20
CA VAL A 89 31.22 16.10 1.24
C VAL A 89 31.79 15.90 2.64
N ASN A 90 30.93 15.89 3.67
CA ASN A 90 31.36 15.85 5.05
C ASN A 90 31.28 14.44 5.62
N LYS A 91 32.35 14.02 6.33
CA LYS A 91 32.42 12.75 7.08
C LYS A 91 32.00 12.91 8.53
N ASP A 92 31.26 13.97 8.85
CA ASP A 92 30.82 14.25 10.21
C ASP A 92 29.81 13.23 10.69
N PHE A 93 30.18 12.50 11.74
CA PHE A 93 29.35 11.45 12.33
C PHE A 93 28.07 12.01 12.98
N ASP A 94 28.13 13.20 13.55
CA ASP A 94 26.96 13.83 14.19
C ASP A 94 25.92 14.21 13.15
N LEU A 95 26.37 14.70 11.99
CA LEU A 95 25.50 14.97 10.85
C LEU A 95 24.82 13.69 10.35
N ALA A 96 25.57 12.59 10.23
CA ALA A 96 25.02 11.30 9.82
C ALA A 96 23.93 10.81 10.77
N LEU A 97 24.13 10.96 12.09
CA LEU A 97 23.15 10.59 13.11
C LEU A 97 21.88 11.42 13.02
N ASP A 98 21.98 12.75 12.80
CA ASP A 98 20.81 13.61 12.68
C ASP A 98 20.00 13.34 11.42
N VAL A 99 20.67 13.03 10.32
CA VAL A 99 20.08 12.58 9.07
C VAL A 99 19.29 11.28 9.28
N MET A 100 19.87 10.30 9.95
CA MET A 100 19.20 9.01 10.21
C MET A 100 18.00 9.14 11.14
N LYS A 101 18.05 9.99 12.18
CA LYS A 101 16.90 10.29 13.06
C LYS A 101 15.70 10.84 12.31
N LEU A 102 15.91 11.55 11.20
CA LEU A 102 14.84 12.04 10.32
C LEU A 102 14.26 10.96 9.40
N GLY A 103 14.78 9.72 9.48
CA GLY A 103 14.33 8.60 8.68
C GLY A 103 14.72 8.72 7.21
N VAL A 104 15.92 9.20 6.95
CA VAL A 104 16.64 9.06 5.67
C VAL A 104 17.17 7.63 5.60
N ASP A 105 17.19 7.05 4.43
CA ASP A 105 17.48 5.63 4.26
C ASP A 105 18.98 5.31 4.29
N ASP A 106 19.79 6.24 3.79
CA ASP A 106 21.24 6.12 3.82
C ASP A 106 21.90 7.48 3.52
N TYR A 107 23.23 7.54 3.70
CA TYR A 107 24.04 8.66 3.24
C TYR A 107 25.35 8.14 2.61
N LEU A 108 25.85 8.86 1.59
CA LEU A 108 27.08 8.55 0.88
C LEU A 108 28.01 9.75 0.86
N VAL A 109 29.26 9.54 1.21
CA VAL A 109 30.28 10.59 1.10
C VAL A 109 30.70 10.73 -0.36
N LYS A 110 30.60 11.94 -0.91
CA LYS A 110 30.86 12.22 -2.35
C LYS A 110 32.22 11.74 -2.81
N GLU A 111 33.25 11.81 -1.95
CA GLU A 111 34.60 11.32 -2.26
C GLU A 111 34.68 9.78 -2.34
N GLU A 112 33.79 9.06 -1.67
CA GLU A 112 33.74 7.61 -1.63
C GLU A 112 32.82 7.02 -2.69
N ILE A 113 32.07 7.86 -3.39
CA ILE A 113 31.19 7.44 -4.48
C ILE A 113 32.02 6.90 -5.64
N SER A 114 31.87 5.64 -5.92
CA SER A 114 32.51 4.95 -7.04
C SER A 114 31.50 4.11 -7.81
N SER A 115 31.91 3.66 -8.99
CA SER A 115 31.02 2.91 -9.88
C SER A 115 30.37 1.67 -9.27
N PRO A 116 30.93 0.89 -8.32
CA PRO A 116 30.13 -0.19 -7.73
C PRO A 116 29.35 0.23 -6.48
N ILE A 117 29.78 1.24 -5.71
CA ILE A 117 29.16 1.58 -4.44
C ILE A 117 27.79 2.24 -4.65
N LEU A 118 27.74 3.36 -5.36
CA LEU A 118 26.51 4.11 -5.59
C LEU A 118 25.39 3.26 -6.23
N PRO A 119 25.62 2.56 -7.37
CA PRO A 119 24.57 1.73 -7.96
C PRO A 119 24.08 0.61 -7.05
N LYS A 120 24.98 -0.04 -6.31
CA LYS A 120 24.59 -1.10 -5.37
C LYS A 120 23.75 -0.57 -4.20
N THR A 121 24.11 0.59 -3.63
CA THR A 121 23.33 1.24 -2.59
C THR A 121 21.93 1.57 -3.10
N VAL A 122 21.82 2.19 -4.28
CA VAL A 122 20.54 2.48 -4.92
C VAL A 122 19.70 1.22 -5.09
N LEU A 123 20.29 0.16 -5.66
CA LEU A 123 19.59 -1.11 -5.87
C LEU A 123 19.06 -1.71 -4.56
N ASN A 124 19.91 -1.80 -3.54
CA ASN A 124 19.55 -2.39 -2.26
C ASN A 124 18.40 -1.62 -1.59
N ILE A 125 18.44 -0.29 -1.63
CA ILE A 125 17.41 0.54 -1.02
C ILE A 125 16.10 0.42 -1.80
N VAL A 126 16.12 0.52 -3.13
CA VAL A 126 14.92 0.39 -3.96
C VAL A 126 14.29 -0.99 -3.79
N GLU A 127 15.09 -2.06 -3.79
CA GLU A 127 14.60 -3.42 -3.59
C GLU A 127 13.96 -3.60 -2.20
N LYS A 128 14.62 -3.12 -1.15
CA LYS A 128 14.08 -3.12 0.21
C LYS A 128 12.72 -2.42 0.28
N TYR A 129 12.58 -1.25 -0.35
CA TYR A 129 11.32 -0.50 -0.39
C TYR A 129 10.22 -1.21 -1.19
N ARG A 130 10.57 -1.78 -2.34
CA ARG A 130 9.65 -2.58 -3.15
C ARG A 130 9.12 -3.79 -2.38
N LEU A 131 10.00 -4.54 -1.72
CA LEU A 131 9.62 -5.67 -0.88
C LEU A 131 8.72 -5.26 0.30
N GLN A 132 9.04 -4.14 0.94
CA GLN A 132 8.22 -3.61 2.03
C GLN A 132 6.81 -3.20 1.57
N ARG A 133 6.69 -2.52 0.41
CA ARG A 133 5.39 -2.20 -0.20
C ARG A 133 4.59 -3.46 -0.54
N GLN A 134 5.21 -4.44 -1.18
CA GLN A 134 4.56 -5.72 -1.50
C GLN A 134 4.06 -6.44 -0.24
N LYS A 135 4.85 -6.43 0.83
CA LYS A 135 4.44 -7.01 2.12
C LYS A 135 3.19 -6.33 2.69
N ILE A 136 3.17 -4.99 2.69
CA ILE A 136 2.01 -4.22 3.16
C ILE A 136 0.76 -4.51 2.32
N GLU A 137 0.89 -4.54 0.99
CA GLU A 137 -0.22 -4.87 0.08
C GLU A 137 -0.75 -6.29 0.32
N LEU A 138 0.14 -7.25 0.54
CA LEU A 138 -0.24 -8.63 0.88
C LEU A 138 -0.98 -8.70 2.21
N GLU A 139 -0.49 -8.02 3.25
CA GLU A 139 -1.14 -7.94 4.56
C GLU A 139 -2.54 -7.32 4.47
N ILE A 140 -2.70 -6.23 3.71
CA ILE A 140 -4.00 -5.60 3.45
C ILE A 140 -4.94 -6.57 2.73
N SER A 141 -4.44 -7.26 1.70
CA SER A 141 -5.23 -8.27 0.96
C SER A 141 -5.69 -9.41 1.84
N GLN A 142 -4.81 -9.94 2.69
CA GLN A 142 -5.15 -11.00 3.65
C GLN A 142 -6.20 -10.53 4.66
N GLN A 143 -6.08 -9.31 5.18
CA GLN A 143 -7.07 -8.74 6.10
C GLN A 143 -8.44 -8.56 5.42
N ARG A 144 -8.47 -8.13 4.16
CA ARG A 144 -9.71 -8.04 3.36
C ARG A 144 -10.37 -9.41 3.19
N LEU A 145 -9.60 -10.43 2.81
CA LEU A 145 -10.12 -11.79 2.68
C LEU A 145 -10.67 -12.33 4.00
N LYS A 146 -9.99 -12.10 5.11
CA LYS A 146 -10.45 -12.50 6.44
C LYS A 146 -11.78 -11.82 6.80
N ALA A 147 -11.92 -10.52 6.52
CA ALA A 147 -13.17 -9.80 6.75
C ALA A 147 -14.33 -10.34 5.91
N ILE A 148 -14.08 -10.65 4.63
CA ILE A 148 -15.07 -11.27 3.74
C ILE A 148 -15.51 -12.64 4.28
N HIS A 149 -14.56 -13.49 4.69
CA HIS A 149 -14.88 -14.80 5.26
C HIS A 149 -15.72 -14.70 6.53
N GLN A 150 -15.42 -13.76 7.43
CA GLN A 150 -16.22 -13.52 8.63
C GLN A 150 -17.65 -13.08 8.29
N THR A 151 -17.80 -12.19 7.32
CA THR A 151 -19.12 -11.74 6.85
C THR A 151 -19.92 -12.89 6.24
N LEU A 152 -19.29 -13.71 5.39
CA LEU A 152 -19.93 -14.88 4.78
C LEU A 152 -20.37 -15.92 5.84
N ALA A 153 -19.55 -16.16 6.86
CA ALA A 153 -19.91 -17.06 7.96
C ALA A 153 -21.16 -16.58 8.70
N GLY A 154 -21.29 -15.27 8.94
CA GLY A 154 -22.52 -14.70 9.53
C GLY A 154 -23.74 -14.89 8.63
N VAL A 155 -23.59 -14.66 7.34
CA VAL A 155 -24.69 -14.88 6.36
C VAL A 155 -25.11 -16.35 6.30
N ILE A 156 -24.17 -17.28 6.31
CA ILE A 156 -24.47 -18.71 6.34
C ILE A 156 -25.27 -19.05 7.60
N HIS A 157 -24.82 -18.60 8.76
CA HIS A 157 -25.50 -18.83 10.03
C HIS A 157 -26.93 -18.28 10.03
N ASP A 158 -27.15 -17.09 9.43
CA ASP A 158 -28.48 -16.48 9.31
C ASP A 158 -29.46 -17.31 8.45
N PHE A 159 -28.97 -18.18 7.58
CA PHE A 159 -29.78 -19.06 6.74
C PHE A 159 -29.93 -20.48 7.30
N GLU A 160 -28.97 -20.95 8.07
CA GLU A 160 -28.99 -22.34 8.60
C GLU A 160 -30.23 -22.60 9.44
N PHE A 161 -30.57 -21.70 10.37
CA PHE A 161 -31.71 -21.89 11.27
C PHE A 161 -33.07 -21.94 10.53
N PRO A 162 -33.45 -20.92 9.71
CA PRO A 162 -34.72 -20.98 8.99
C PRO A 162 -34.79 -22.15 8.00
N LEU A 163 -33.69 -22.55 7.37
CA LEU A 163 -33.65 -23.72 6.48
C LEU A 163 -33.85 -25.04 7.23
N ALA A 164 -33.21 -25.22 8.40
CA ALA A 164 -33.36 -26.37 9.25
C ALA A 164 -34.82 -26.50 9.72
N GLU A 165 -35.45 -25.42 10.18
CA GLU A 165 -36.84 -25.40 10.61
C GLU A 165 -37.80 -25.76 9.48
N MET A 166 -37.56 -25.26 8.26
CA MET A 166 -38.34 -25.63 7.08
C MET A 166 -38.16 -27.13 6.70
N PHE A 167 -36.93 -27.65 6.85
CA PHE A 167 -36.64 -29.06 6.58
C PHE A 167 -37.37 -29.97 7.58
N ASP A 168 -37.34 -29.66 8.88
CA ASP A 168 -38.02 -30.39 9.93
C ASP A 168 -39.55 -30.45 9.68
N ILE A 169 -40.14 -29.32 9.30
CA ILE A 169 -41.54 -29.22 8.92
C ILE A 169 -41.85 -30.11 7.69
N ALA A 170 -40.99 -30.09 6.66
CA ALA A 170 -41.16 -30.91 5.47
C ALA A 170 -41.12 -32.41 5.81
N GLU A 171 -40.25 -32.83 6.72
CA GLU A 171 -40.21 -34.23 7.21
C GLU A 171 -41.48 -34.60 8.02
N GLU A 172 -42.02 -33.71 8.83
CA GLU A 172 -43.25 -33.93 9.56
C GLU A 172 -44.46 -34.05 8.63
N PHE A 173 -44.52 -33.26 7.54
CA PHE A 173 -45.51 -33.42 6.49
C PHE A 173 -45.50 -34.83 5.85
N LYS A 174 -44.32 -35.38 5.61
CA LYS A 174 -44.18 -36.73 5.05
C LYS A 174 -44.67 -37.78 6.01
N ARG A 175 -44.46 -37.60 7.33
CA ARG A 175 -44.88 -38.57 8.35
C ARG A 175 -46.38 -38.55 8.62
N HIS A 176 -47.00 -37.36 8.59
CA HIS A 176 -48.38 -37.14 8.96
C HIS A 176 -49.15 -36.30 7.90
N PRO A 177 -49.44 -36.88 6.71
CA PRO A 177 -49.96 -36.09 5.58
C PRO A 177 -51.37 -35.49 5.82
N ASN A 178 -52.15 -35.98 6.81
CA ASN A 178 -53.51 -35.50 7.11
C ASN A 178 -53.63 -34.76 8.45
N SER A 179 -52.58 -34.21 8.95
CA SER A 179 -52.58 -33.48 10.24
C SER A 179 -53.26 -32.12 10.13
N GLU A 180 -54.08 -31.75 11.12
CA GLU A 180 -54.69 -30.44 11.24
C GLU A 180 -53.65 -29.30 11.51
N ALA A 181 -52.40 -29.67 11.89
CA ALA A 181 -51.28 -28.81 12.07
C ALA A 181 -50.71 -28.20 10.79
N HIS A 182 -51.11 -28.69 9.60
CA HIS A 182 -50.54 -28.26 8.31
C HIS A 182 -50.70 -26.77 8.05
N LYS A 183 -51.77 -26.15 8.51
CA LYS A 183 -51.94 -24.67 8.37
C LYS A 183 -50.87 -23.88 9.11
N ASN A 184 -50.52 -24.35 10.31
CA ASN A 184 -49.44 -23.72 11.08
C ASN A 184 -48.08 -23.95 10.44
N TYR A 185 -47.83 -25.11 9.91
CA TYR A 185 -46.56 -25.46 9.21
C TYR A 185 -46.35 -24.60 7.94
N ILE A 186 -47.42 -24.41 7.16
CA ILE A 186 -47.35 -23.53 5.96
C ILE A 186 -47.01 -22.10 6.39
N LYS A 187 -47.59 -21.59 7.48
CA LYS A 187 -47.29 -20.27 7.99
C LYS A 187 -45.81 -20.12 8.38
N ILE A 188 -45.26 -21.08 9.12
CA ILE A 188 -43.86 -21.08 9.55
C ILE A 188 -42.91 -21.11 8.32
N ILE A 189 -43.22 -21.93 7.32
CA ILE A 189 -42.46 -22.00 6.06
C ILE A 189 -42.48 -20.62 5.38
N ASP A 190 -43.64 -20.00 5.24
CA ASP A 190 -43.82 -18.69 4.60
C ASP A 190 -43.03 -17.60 5.33
N GLU A 191 -43.11 -17.57 6.67
CA GLU A 191 -42.33 -16.63 7.49
C GLU A 191 -40.80 -16.81 7.30
N ASN A 192 -40.32 -18.06 7.25
CA ASN A 192 -38.90 -18.36 7.04
C ASN A 192 -38.43 -18.02 5.61
N VAL A 193 -39.26 -18.27 4.60
CA VAL A 193 -38.97 -17.84 3.22
C VAL A 193 -38.86 -16.32 3.14
N HIS A 194 -39.80 -15.58 3.74
CA HIS A 194 -39.74 -14.12 3.78
C HIS A 194 -38.51 -13.60 4.51
N ARG A 195 -38.10 -14.23 5.61
CA ARG A 195 -36.90 -13.88 6.37
C ARG A 195 -35.64 -14.08 5.50
N ILE A 196 -35.53 -15.21 4.81
CA ILE A 196 -34.41 -15.49 3.88
C ILE A 196 -34.41 -14.47 2.73
N MET A 197 -35.58 -14.22 2.11
CA MET A 197 -35.67 -13.25 1.02
C MET A 197 -35.27 -11.84 1.45
N SER A 198 -35.71 -11.40 2.62
CA SER A 198 -35.31 -10.09 3.18
C SER A 198 -33.78 -9.98 3.36
N LYS A 199 -33.14 -11.04 3.89
CA LYS A 199 -31.68 -11.07 4.02
C LYS A 199 -30.96 -11.07 2.67
N LEU A 200 -31.47 -11.82 1.67
CA LEU A 200 -30.94 -11.81 0.31
C LEU A 200 -31.08 -10.44 -0.36
N ASP A 201 -32.18 -9.75 -0.15
CA ASP A 201 -32.37 -8.40 -0.71
C ASP A 201 -31.43 -7.39 -0.05
N LYS A 202 -31.21 -7.49 1.26
CA LYS A 202 -30.16 -6.73 1.93
C LYS A 202 -28.78 -6.99 1.31
N LEU A 203 -28.41 -8.25 1.08
CA LEU A 203 -27.17 -8.62 0.42
C LEU A 203 -27.05 -8.05 -0.99
N LYS A 204 -28.12 -8.10 -1.81
CA LYS A 204 -28.16 -7.51 -3.15
C LYS A 204 -28.05 -5.99 -3.14
N SER A 205 -28.61 -5.32 -2.12
CA SER A 205 -28.59 -3.86 -1.98
C SER A 205 -27.27 -3.31 -1.45
N LEU A 206 -26.36 -4.18 -1.01
CA LEU A 206 -25.01 -3.79 -0.61
C LEU A 206 -24.24 -3.27 -1.83
N LYS A 207 -24.36 -1.97 -2.10
CA LYS A 207 -23.45 -1.28 -2.99
C LYS A 207 -22.08 -1.23 -2.30
N VAL A 208 -21.04 -1.40 -3.10
CA VAL A 208 -19.62 -1.37 -2.71
C VAL A 208 -19.24 -0.13 -1.86
N ASP A 209 -20.10 0.90 -1.82
CA ASP A 209 -19.87 2.19 -1.16
C ASP A 209 -20.28 2.27 0.33
N LYS A 210 -21.01 1.28 0.87
CA LYS A 210 -21.30 1.23 2.31
C LYS A 210 -20.28 0.36 3.04
N THR A 211 -19.07 0.82 3.06
CA THR A 211 -17.99 0.22 3.80
C THR A 211 -17.76 1.03 5.08
N ILE A 212 -17.98 0.42 6.25
CA ILE A 212 -17.66 1.03 7.53
C ILE A 212 -16.14 1.06 7.67
N LYS A 213 -15.58 2.24 7.98
CA LYS A 213 -14.17 2.42 8.31
C LYS A 213 -13.89 1.78 9.66
N TYR A 214 -13.31 0.59 9.67
CA TYR A 214 -12.79 -0.02 10.89
C TYR A 214 -11.27 0.12 10.92
N ILE A 215 -10.76 0.75 11.99
CA ILE A 215 -9.35 0.85 12.42
C ILE A 215 -8.31 0.77 11.26
N LYS A 216 -7.70 1.89 10.91
CA LYS A 216 -6.66 2.03 9.89
C LYS A 216 -7.08 1.68 8.45
N ASP A 217 -8.11 2.34 7.93
CA ASP A 217 -8.53 2.28 6.50
C ASP A 217 -9.00 0.92 5.95
N ILE A 218 -9.30 -0.06 6.81
CA ILE A 218 -9.93 -1.31 6.40
C ILE A 218 -11.45 -1.08 6.36
N LYS A 219 -12.02 -1.22 5.18
CA LYS A 219 -13.46 -1.09 4.94
C LYS A 219 -14.14 -2.45 5.13
N MET A 220 -15.10 -2.58 6.05
CA MET A 220 -15.96 -3.77 6.19
C MET A 220 -17.36 -3.50 5.63
N LEU A 221 -18.02 -4.54 5.12
CA LEU A 221 -19.41 -4.50 4.66
C LEU A 221 -20.35 -4.48 5.87
N ASP A 222 -21.24 -3.48 5.95
CA ASP A 222 -22.31 -3.44 6.94
C ASP A 222 -23.52 -4.23 6.45
N LEU A 223 -23.87 -5.30 7.17
CA LEU A 223 -25.01 -6.18 6.89
C LEU A 223 -26.18 -6.00 7.90
N SER A 224 -26.08 -5.04 8.82
CA SER A 224 -27.13 -4.80 9.83
C SER A 224 -28.35 -4.06 9.27
#